data_cfcefcea872046093b51635fbb31fe0b
#
_entry.id   cfcefcea872046093b51635fbb31fe0b
#
_cell.length_a   1.000
_cell.length_b   1.000
_cell.length_c   1.000
_cell.angle_alpha   90.00
_cell.angle_beta   90.00
_cell.angle_gamma   90.00
#
_symmetry.space_group_name_H-M   'P 1'
#
loop_
_entity.id
_entity.type
_entity.pdbx_description
1 polymer ?
#
loop_
_entity_poly.entity_id
_entity_poly.type
_entity_poly.pdbx_seq_one_letter_code
_entity_poly.pdbx_strand_id
1 'polypeptide(L)'
;MKVELRYFASIRETVGVSAESVETTASTLAALRDELIALDAPHAQALARGRALRMALNQVMCRESVNLPEGAEVAFFPPVTGG
;
A
#
# COMPACT_ATOMS: atom_id res chain seq x y z
N MET A 1 9.80 8.48 9.10
CA MET A 1 9.20 7.49 10.01
C MET A 1 9.12 6.13 9.33
N LYS A 2 8.96 5.08 10.11
CA LYS A 2 8.94 3.73 9.59
C LYS A 2 7.52 3.19 9.64
N VAL A 3 7.08 2.54 8.57
CA VAL A 3 5.79 1.88 8.52
C VAL A 3 5.96 0.44 8.03
N GLU A 4 5.03 -0.41 8.42
CA GLU A 4 4.99 -1.80 8.00
C GLU A 4 3.99 -1.94 6.87
N LEU A 5 4.38 -2.61 5.79
CA LEU A 5 3.52 -2.82 4.63
C LEU A 5 3.16 -4.29 4.53
N ARG A 6 1.92 -4.55 4.13
CA ARG A 6 1.45 -5.90 3.85
C ARG A 6 0.79 -5.92 2.48
N TYR A 7 1.12 -6.94 1.71
CA TYR A 7 0.60 -7.10 0.35
C TYR A 7 -0.15 -8.42 0.26
N PHE A 8 -1.30 -8.38 -0.40
CA PHE A 8 -2.16 -9.55 -0.51
C PHE A 8 -2.46 -9.90 -1.95
N ALA A 9 -2.71 -11.19 -2.19
CA ALA A 9 -3.17 -11.72 -3.48
C ALA A 9 -2.28 -11.27 -4.65
N SER A 10 -2.88 -10.76 -5.72
CA SER A 10 -2.13 -10.38 -6.91
C SER A 10 -1.12 -9.26 -6.66
N ILE A 11 -1.38 -8.41 -5.68
CA ILE A 11 -0.42 -7.34 -5.32
C ILE A 11 0.83 -7.97 -4.74
N ARG A 12 0.68 -8.94 -3.84
CA ARG A 12 1.82 -9.67 -3.28
C ARG A 12 2.62 -10.35 -4.36
N GLU A 13 1.95 -10.98 -5.31
CA GLU A 13 2.63 -11.69 -6.40
C GLU A 13 3.44 -10.72 -7.27
N THR A 14 2.90 -9.54 -7.53
CA THR A 14 3.57 -8.55 -8.36
C THR A 14 4.75 -7.90 -7.64
N VAL A 15 4.57 -7.53 -6.36
CA VAL A 15 5.64 -6.92 -5.57
C VAL A 15 6.73 -7.94 -5.25
N GLY A 16 6.35 -9.19 -5.00
CA GLY A 16 7.30 -10.27 -4.76
C GLY A 16 7.53 -10.60 -3.29
N VAL A 17 6.94 -9.85 -2.37
CA VAL A 17 7.01 -10.14 -0.93
C VAL A 17 5.63 -9.94 -0.32
N SER A 18 5.38 -10.58 0.81
CA SER A 18 4.10 -10.46 1.51
C SER A 18 4.10 -9.30 2.51
N ALA A 19 5.28 -8.89 2.95
CA ALA A 19 5.41 -7.82 3.94
C ALA A 19 6.79 -7.20 3.82
N GLU A 20 6.88 -5.91 4.15
CA GLU A 20 8.17 -5.22 4.23
C GLU A 20 8.02 -3.96 5.06
N SER A 21 9.14 -3.48 5.61
CA SER A 21 9.19 -2.22 6.33
C SER A 21 9.80 -1.17 5.42
N VAL A 22 9.25 0.03 5.43
CA VAL A 22 9.84 1.13 4.65
C VAL A 22 9.94 2.40 5.50
N GLU A 23 10.96 3.19 5.20
CA GLU A 23 11.05 4.55 5.72
C GLU A 23 10.27 5.46 4.80
N THR A 24 9.52 6.39 5.35
CA THR A 24 8.70 7.29 4.56
C THR A 24 8.59 8.66 5.21
N THR A 25 8.43 9.68 4.39
CA THR A 25 8.08 11.03 4.84
C THR A 25 6.63 11.34 4.51
N ALA A 26 5.89 10.37 3.98
CA ALA A 26 4.50 10.58 3.59
C ALA A 26 3.63 10.89 4.80
N SER A 27 2.68 11.79 4.64
CA SER A 27 1.73 12.16 5.68
C SER A 27 0.36 11.51 5.49
N THR A 28 0.11 10.92 4.31
CA THR A 28 -1.14 10.24 4.00
C THR A 28 -0.85 8.93 3.29
N LEU A 29 -1.84 8.03 3.24
CA LEU A 29 -1.71 6.79 2.48
C LEU A 29 -1.52 7.07 0.99
N ALA A 30 -2.16 8.12 0.45
CA ALA A 30 -1.99 8.48 -0.95
C ALA A 30 -0.54 8.85 -1.25
N ALA A 31 0.09 9.63 -0.38
CA ALA A 31 1.49 10.02 -0.54
C ALA A 31 2.41 8.80 -0.42
N LEU A 32 2.13 7.89 0.51
CA LEU A 32 2.89 6.65 0.66
C LEU A 32 2.80 5.81 -0.62
N ARG A 33 1.60 5.67 -1.16
CA ARG A 33 1.40 4.93 -2.41
C ARG A 33 2.25 5.52 -3.53
N ASP A 34 2.27 6.84 -3.65
CA ASP A 34 3.08 7.52 -4.67
C ASP A 34 4.57 7.28 -4.47
N GLU A 35 5.05 7.28 -3.22
CA GLU A 35 6.45 6.96 -2.93
C GLU A 35 6.78 5.54 -3.36
N LEU A 36 5.90 4.59 -3.09
CA LEU A 36 6.12 3.19 -3.46
C LEU A 36 6.11 3.01 -4.97
N ILE A 37 5.21 3.69 -5.68
CA ILE A 37 5.17 3.65 -7.14
C ILE A 37 6.51 4.14 -7.72
N ALA A 38 7.12 5.14 -7.10
CA ALA A 38 8.39 5.70 -7.55
C ALA A 38 9.60 4.86 -7.14
N LEU A 39 9.42 3.85 -6.30
CA LEU A 39 10.52 3.08 -5.73
C LEU A 39 11.18 2.14 -6.74
N ASP A 40 10.40 1.35 -7.44
CA ASP A 40 10.89 0.41 -8.45
C ASP A 40 9.73 -0.09 -9.32
N ALA A 41 10.06 -0.88 -10.34
CA ALA A 41 9.07 -1.37 -11.29
C ALA A 41 8.02 -2.30 -10.66
N PRO A 42 8.38 -3.26 -9.81
CA PRO A 42 7.36 -4.13 -9.20
C PRO A 42 6.34 -3.36 -8.38
N HIS A 43 6.79 -2.39 -7.57
CA HIS A 43 5.86 -1.56 -6.81
C HIS A 43 5.00 -0.70 -7.74
N ALA A 44 5.61 -0.12 -8.78
CA ALA A 44 4.86 0.68 -9.74
C ALA A 44 3.78 -0.13 -10.44
N GLN A 45 4.09 -1.36 -10.84
CA GLN A 45 3.12 -2.23 -11.50
C GLN A 45 1.96 -2.61 -10.58
N ALA A 46 2.28 -2.93 -9.32
CA ALA A 46 1.27 -3.38 -8.37
C ALA A 46 0.34 -2.24 -7.93
N LEU A 47 0.88 -1.04 -7.77
CA LEU A 47 0.18 0.05 -7.09
C LEU A 47 -0.17 1.23 -8.00
N ALA A 48 0.00 1.08 -9.32
CA ALA A 48 -0.23 2.16 -10.28
C ALA A 48 -1.60 2.82 -10.07
N ARG A 49 -1.65 4.13 -10.31
CA ARG A 49 -2.86 4.92 -10.08
C ARG A 49 -4.06 4.46 -10.93
N GLY A 50 -3.82 3.85 -12.06
CA GLY A 50 -4.89 3.29 -12.88
C GLY A 50 -5.47 1.99 -12.34
N ARG A 51 -4.86 1.39 -11.32
CA ARG A 51 -5.34 0.15 -10.74
C ARG A 51 -6.25 0.41 -9.56
N ALA A 52 -7.37 -0.32 -9.50
CA ALA A 52 -8.25 -0.26 -8.35
C ALA A 52 -7.58 -1.02 -7.19
N LEU A 53 -7.45 -0.37 -6.06
CA LEU A 53 -6.87 -0.95 -4.85
C LEU A 53 -7.77 -0.71 -3.67
N ARG A 54 -7.67 -1.61 -2.70
CA ARG A 54 -8.20 -1.39 -1.36
C ARG A 54 -7.05 -1.27 -0.39
N MET A 55 -7.23 -0.43 0.62
CA MET A 55 -6.21 -0.22 1.64
C MET A 55 -6.80 -0.34 3.02
N ALA A 56 -5.97 -0.79 3.96
CA ALA A 56 -6.33 -0.81 5.37
C ALA A 56 -5.21 -0.18 6.17
N LEU A 57 -5.58 0.58 7.19
CA LEU A 57 -4.64 1.21 8.12
C LEU A 57 -4.87 0.58 9.48
N ASN A 58 -3.83 -0.07 10.02
CA ASN A 58 -3.92 -0.77 11.30
C ASN A 58 -5.12 -1.71 11.32
N GLN A 59 -5.30 -2.45 10.21
CA GLN A 59 -6.33 -3.48 10.03
C GLN A 59 -7.74 -2.94 9.88
N VAL A 60 -7.90 -1.64 9.65
CA VAL A 60 -9.20 -1.02 9.41
C VAL A 60 -9.23 -0.47 7.98
N MET A 61 -10.20 -0.92 7.20
CA MET A 61 -10.36 -0.44 5.82
C MET A 61 -10.57 1.06 5.80
N CYS A 62 -9.91 1.73 4.88
CA CYS A 62 -9.93 3.18 4.83
C CYS A 62 -9.69 3.68 3.41
N ARG A 63 -9.83 4.99 3.24
CA ARG A 63 -9.49 5.68 2.00
C ARG A 63 -8.04 6.13 2.04
N GLU A 64 -7.44 6.34 0.89
CA GLU A 64 -6.04 6.76 0.85
C GLU A 64 -5.83 8.21 1.30
N SER A 65 -6.89 8.97 1.51
CA SER A 65 -6.79 10.34 2.03
C SER A 65 -6.50 10.42 3.53
N VAL A 66 -6.58 9.29 4.24
CA VAL A 66 -6.36 9.31 5.69
C VAL A 66 -4.90 9.59 6.02
N ASN A 67 -4.68 10.17 7.19
CA ASN A 67 -3.34 10.45 7.70
C ASN A 67 -2.62 9.15 8.03
N LEU A 68 -1.31 9.15 7.84
CA LEU A 68 -0.45 8.01 8.10
C LEU A 68 0.28 8.22 9.42
N PRO A 69 -0.14 7.53 10.51
CA PRO A 69 0.55 7.68 11.78
C PRO A 69 1.87 6.91 11.80
N GLU A 70 2.79 7.34 12.65
CA GLU A 70 4.07 6.69 12.82
C GLU A 70 3.86 5.24 13.28
N GLY A 71 4.65 4.34 12.71
CA GLY A 71 4.58 2.94 13.10
C GLY A 71 3.36 2.19 12.59
N ALA A 72 2.60 2.79 11.69
CA ALA A 72 1.37 2.18 11.17
C ALA A 72 1.66 0.92 10.35
N GLU A 73 0.68 0.02 10.33
CA GLU A 73 0.64 -1.09 9.40
C GLU A 73 -0.32 -0.72 8.28
N VAL A 74 0.17 -0.79 7.04
CA VAL A 74 -0.63 -0.47 5.86
C VAL A 74 -0.75 -1.71 5.00
N ALA A 75 -1.98 -2.10 4.68
CA ALA A 75 -2.23 -3.27 3.85
C ALA A 75 -2.80 -2.83 2.50
N PHE A 76 -2.37 -3.51 1.44
CA PHE A 76 -2.85 -3.29 0.09
C PHE A 76 -3.50 -4.56 -0.43
N PHE A 77 -4.71 -4.42 -0.94
CA PHE A 77 -5.49 -5.53 -1.48
C PHE A 77 -5.98 -5.21 -2.88
N PRO A 78 -6.12 -6.21 -3.75
CA PRO A 78 -6.92 -6.01 -4.95
C PRO A 78 -8.39 -5.84 -4.55
N PRO A 79 -9.20 -5.15 -5.37
CA PRO A 79 -10.62 -5.02 -5.04
C PRO A 79 -11.28 -6.38 -5.06
N VAL A 80 -12.24 -6.56 -4.15
CA VAL A 80 -13.07 -7.75 -4.20
C VAL A 80 -14.03 -7.54 -5.36
N THR A 81 -13.87 -8.33 -6.40
CA THR A 81 -14.87 -8.34 -7.45
C THR A 81 -16.10 -8.97 -6.84
N GLY A 82 -17.13 -8.20 -6.72
CA GLY A 82 -18.37 -8.64 -6.13
C GLY A 82 -18.88 -9.85 -6.86
N GLY A 83 -18.32 -10.92 -6.45
CA GLY A 83 -18.79 -12.18 -6.98
C GLY A 83 -20.21 -12.26 -6.65
#